data_8161a0a9f227cbe968a9a452c3bcbdfe
#
_entry.id   8161a0a9f227cbe968a9a452c3bcbdfe
#
_cell.length_a   1.000
_cell.length_b   1.000
_cell.length_c   1.000
_cell.angle_alpha   90.00
_cell.angle_beta   90.00
_cell.angle_gamma   90.00
#
_symmetry.space_group_name_H-M   'P 1'
#
loop_
_entity.id
_entity.type
_entity.pdbx_description
1 polymer ?
#
loop_
_entity_poly.entity_id
_entity_poly.type
_entity_poly.pdbx_seq_one_letter_code
_entity_poly.pdbx_strand_id
1 'polypeptide(L)'
;PFLSAQIPRLPEWRMQQPHWIEDYISHRTYNNWVDTPEGQEALHIFSDALRIRHVSYCANEYLRWMGRSRLRADGIRYNRKMTRRLALPVVAFRGEYDPVVSEDVLAGCKRYTENFTIMTVPQCGFYPQLENPQAFSTLLLQSLSGSPARINSSDD
;
A
#
# COMPACT_ATOMS: atom_id res chain seq x y z
N PRO A 1 -1.84 -13.49 -2.31
CA PRO A 1 -0.81 -12.96 -3.24
C PRO A 1 0.60 -13.45 -2.90
N PHE A 2 1.01 -13.44 -1.62
CA PHE A 2 2.37 -13.78 -1.20
C PHE A 2 2.78 -15.23 -1.52
N LEU A 3 1.92 -16.20 -1.22
CA LEU A 3 2.19 -17.62 -1.49
C LEU A 3 2.22 -17.92 -2.99
N SER A 4 1.32 -17.32 -3.78
CA SER A 4 1.29 -17.50 -5.24
C SER A 4 2.55 -16.93 -5.91
N ALA A 5 3.13 -15.84 -5.36
CA ALA A 5 4.37 -15.28 -5.88
C ALA A 5 5.58 -16.22 -5.77
N GLN A 6 5.53 -17.23 -4.88
CA GLN A 6 6.60 -18.22 -4.74
C GLN A 6 6.65 -19.25 -5.87
N ILE A 7 5.57 -19.37 -6.65
CA ILE A 7 5.50 -20.31 -7.78
C ILE A 7 6.16 -19.65 -9.00
N PRO A 8 7.14 -20.31 -9.64
CA PRO A 8 7.81 -19.75 -10.82
C PRO A 8 6.83 -19.54 -11.99
N ARG A 9 6.95 -18.42 -12.69
CA ARG A 9 6.22 -18.06 -13.92
C ARG A 9 4.70 -17.88 -13.81
N LEU A 10 4.02 -18.51 -12.86
CA LEU A 10 2.56 -18.43 -12.72
C LEU A 10 2.06 -17.01 -12.40
N PRO A 11 2.62 -16.28 -11.42
CA PRO A 11 2.16 -14.91 -11.13
C PRO A 11 2.47 -13.94 -12.28
N GLU A 12 3.62 -14.08 -12.95
CA GLU A 12 3.96 -13.26 -14.11
C GLU A 12 2.98 -13.47 -15.26
N TRP A 13 2.65 -14.71 -15.54
CA TRP A 13 1.65 -15.05 -16.57
C TRP A 13 0.28 -14.47 -16.21
N ARG A 14 -0.15 -14.57 -14.93
CA ARG A 14 -1.43 -13.99 -14.48
C ARG A 14 -1.45 -12.47 -14.62
N MET A 15 -0.37 -11.78 -14.27
CA MET A 15 -0.25 -10.32 -14.37
C MET A 15 -0.31 -9.82 -15.82
N GLN A 16 -0.05 -10.68 -16.81
CA GLN A 16 -0.11 -10.36 -18.23
C GLN A 16 -1.50 -10.65 -18.85
N GLN A 17 -2.42 -11.24 -18.08
CA GLN A 17 -3.77 -11.51 -18.59
C GLN A 17 -4.55 -10.20 -18.75
N PRO A 18 -5.41 -10.10 -19.76
CA PRO A 18 -6.36 -9.01 -19.89
C PRO A 18 -7.18 -8.84 -18.58
N HIS A 19 -7.50 -7.61 -18.24
CA HIS A 19 -8.30 -7.25 -17.05
C HIS A 19 -7.69 -7.62 -15.68
N TRP A 20 -6.52 -8.29 -15.61
CA TRP A 20 -5.94 -8.66 -14.32
C TRP A 20 -5.68 -7.46 -13.43
N ILE A 21 -5.14 -6.37 -13.99
CA ILE A 21 -4.84 -5.15 -13.22
C ILE A 21 -6.12 -4.42 -12.80
N GLU A 22 -7.14 -4.43 -13.64
CA GLU A 22 -8.45 -3.88 -13.35
C GLU A 22 -9.09 -4.62 -12.17
N ASP A 23 -9.18 -5.95 -12.23
CA ASP A 23 -9.65 -6.80 -11.14
C ASP A 23 -8.84 -6.58 -9.85
N TYR A 24 -7.51 -6.48 -9.99
CA TYR A 24 -6.62 -6.29 -8.84
C TYR A 24 -6.84 -4.96 -8.14
N ILE A 25 -7.10 -3.90 -8.88
CA ILE A 25 -7.31 -2.55 -8.34
C ILE A 25 -8.74 -2.39 -7.84
N SER A 26 -9.75 -2.83 -8.60
CA SER A 26 -11.17 -2.69 -8.23
C SER A 26 -11.48 -3.32 -6.87
N HIS A 27 -10.88 -4.46 -6.56
CA HIS A 27 -11.05 -5.10 -5.25
C HIS A 27 -10.35 -4.37 -4.09
N ARG A 28 -9.61 -3.29 -4.35
CA ARG A 28 -8.83 -2.53 -3.36
C ARG A 28 -9.22 -1.08 -3.26
N THR A 29 -9.99 -0.58 -4.21
CA THR A 29 -10.49 0.78 -4.24
C THR A 29 -11.90 0.85 -3.67
N TYR A 30 -12.29 2.04 -3.22
CA TYR A 30 -13.61 2.29 -2.67
C TYR A 30 -14.58 2.76 -3.76
N ASN A 31 -15.85 2.38 -3.62
CA ASN A 31 -17.00 2.91 -4.38
C ASN A 31 -16.79 2.93 -5.91
N ASN A 32 -16.33 1.82 -6.48
CA ASN A 32 -16.09 1.68 -7.93
C ASN A 32 -15.23 2.83 -8.51
N TRP A 33 -14.25 3.31 -7.76
CA TRP A 33 -13.34 4.36 -8.22
C TRP A 33 -12.71 4.05 -9.58
N VAL A 34 -12.50 2.78 -9.90
CA VAL A 34 -11.98 2.36 -11.21
C VAL A 34 -12.87 2.78 -12.39
N ASP A 35 -14.15 3.03 -12.17
CA ASP A 35 -15.11 3.46 -13.22
C ASP A 35 -15.08 4.98 -13.45
N THR A 36 -14.35 5.72 -12.61
CA THR A 36 -14.17 7.17 -12.80
C THR A 36 -13.15 7.47 -13.90
N PRO A 37 -13.17 8.66 -14.52
CA PRO A 37 -12.16 9.04 -15.52
C PRO A 37 -10.73 8.92 -15.00
N GLU A 38 -10.48 9.33 -13.76
CA GLU A 38 -9.17 9.25 -13.10
C GLU A 38 -8.75 7.80 -12.85
N GLY A 39 -9.72 6.94 -12.47
CA GLY A 39 -9.50 5.51 -12.30
C GLY A 39 -9.12 4.82 -13.62
N GLN A 40 -9.82 5.16 -14.69
CA GLN A 40 -9.53 4.61 -16.03
C GLN A 40 -8.16 5.07 -16.55
N GLU A 41 -7.78 6.33 -16.33
CA GLU A 41 -6.45 6.84 -16.66
C GLU A 41 -5.36 6.08 -15.88
N ALA A 42 -5.55 5.91 -14.57
CA ALA A 42 -4.62 5.14 -13.73
C ALA A 42 -4.50 3.68 -14.20
N LEU A 43 -5.62 3.02 -14.52
CA LEU A 43 -5.63 1.66 -15.06
C LEU A 43 -4.84 1.55 -16.36
N HIS A 44 -4.99 2.53 -17.26
CA HIS A 44 -4.23 2.58 -18.50
C HIS A 44 -2.73 2.65 -18.24
N ILE A 45 -2.31 3.57 -17.36
CA ILE A 45 -0.90 3.75 -16.97
C ILE A 45 -0.33 2.45 -16.35
N PHE A 46 -1.07 1.81 -15.44
CA PHE A 46 -0.62 0.57 -14.79
C PHE A 46 -0.58 -0.60 -15.76
N SER A 47 -1.56 -0.69 -16.68
CA SER A 47 -1.58 -1.72 -17.73
C SER A 47 -0.36 -1.59 -18.65
N ASP A 48 -0.04 -0.37 -19.07
CA ASP A 48 1.13 -0.12 -19.93
C ASP A 48 2.43 -0.42 -19.19
N ALA A 49 2.53 -0.05 -17.91
CA ALA A 49 3.69 -0.39 -17.09
C ALA A 49 3.91 -1.91 -17.00
N LEU A 50 2.84 -2.72 -16.88
CA LEU A 50 2.95 -4.19 -16.83
C LEU A 50 3.38 -4.81 -18.18
N ARG A 51 3.19 -4.13 -19.31
CA ARG A 51 3.67 -4.56 -20.62
C ARG A 51 5.16 -4.34 -20.82
N ILE A 52 5.79 -3.49 -20.00
CA ILE A 52 7.23 -3.29 -20.05
C ILE A 52 7.93 -4.60 -19.67
N ARG A 53 8.91 -4.97 -20.50
CA ARG A 53 9.66 -6.22 -20.31
C ARG A 53 10.24 -6.33 -18.89
N HIS A 54 10.01 -7.48 -18.26
CA HIS A 54 10.47 -7.83 -16.92
C HIS A 54 9.79 -7.10 -15.74
N VAL A 55 8.88 -6.16 -15.92
CA VAL A 55 8.22 -5.47 -14.79
C VAL A 55 7.47 -6.48 -13.91
N SER A 56 6.65 -7.34 -14.48
CA SER A 56 5.94 -8.39 -13.72
C SER A 56 6.89 -9.36 -13.00
N TYR A 57 8.03 -9.70 -13.63
CA TYR A 57 9.06 -10.51 -13.00
C TYR A 57 9.70 -9.79 -11.80
N CYS A 58 10.14 -8.54 -11.96
CA CYS A 58 10.77 -7.77 -10.90
C CYS A 58 9.84 -7.55 -9.71
N ALA A 59 8.56 -7.25 -9.96
CA ALA A 59 7.56 -7.10 -8.90
C ALA A 59 7.40 -8.38 -8.07
N ASN A 60 7.36 -9.54 -8.75
CA ASN A 60 7.26 -10.83 -8.05
C ASN A 60 8.56 -11.25 -7.37
N GLU A 61 9.73 -10.90 -7.92
CA GLU A 61 11.02 -11.19 -7.28
C GLU A 61 11.17 -10.49 -5.94
N TYR A 62 10.64 -9.28 -5.79
CA TYR A 62 10.59 -8.60 -4.49
C TYR A 62 9.82 -9.44 -3.45
N LEU A 63 8.65 -9.94 -3.80
CA LEU A 63 7.85 -10.81 -2.92
C LEU A 63 8.53 -12.16 -2.65
N ARG A 64 9.19 -12.74 -3.66
CA ARG A 64 9.99 -13.97 -3.52
C ARG A 64 11.17 -13.76 -2.59
N TRP A 65 11.86 -12.63 -2.73
CA TRP A 65 12.96 -12.28 -1.85
C TRP A 65 12.50 -12.16 -0.39
N MET A 66 11.39 -11.49 -0.13
CA MET A 66 10.81 -11.39 1.22
C MET A 66 10.56 -12.76 1.87
N GLY A 67 10.10 -13.74 1.09
CA GLY A 67 9.91 -15.12 1.56
C GLY A 67 11.23 -15.82 1.85
N ARG A 68 12.13 -15.81 0.87
CA ARG A 68 13.42 -16.51 0.93
C ARG A 68 14.39 -15.91 1.94
N SER A 69 14.33 -14.59 2.16
CA SER A 69 15.22 -13.87 3.07
C SER A 69 15.07 -14.32 4.53
N ARG A 70 13.90 -14.82 4.91
CA ARG A 70 13.68 -15.31 6.29
C ARG A 70 14.57 -16.50 6.68
N LEU A 71 15.01 -17.27 5.70
CA LEU A 71 15.85 -18.47 5.88
C LEU A 71 17.33 -18.21 5.56
N ARG A 72 17.69 -17.00 5.14
CA ARG A 72 19.06 -16.64 4.75
C ARG A 72 19.72 -15.77 5.80
N ALA A 73 21.04 -15.93 5.99
CA ALA A 73 21.82 -15.15 6.94
C ALA A 73 21.73 -13.63 6.69
N ASP A 74 21.71 -13.22 5.42
CA ASP A 74 21.58 -11.82 5.01
C ASP A 74 20.23 -11.25 5.40
N GLY A 75 19.14 -12.00 5.18
CA GLY A 75 17.79 -11.61 5.55
C GLY A 75 17.58 -11.55 7.06
N ILE A 76 18.20 -12.48 7.82
CA ILE A 76 18.17 -12.43 9.29
C ILE A 76 18.89 -11.17 9.78
N ARG A 77 20.06 -10.84 9.20
CA ARG A 77 20.79 -9.59 9.52
C ARG A 77 19.98 -8.35 9.16
N TYR A 78 19.33 -8.34 7.99
CA TYR A 78 18.44 -7.26 7.56
C TYR A 78 17.29 -7.07 8.54
N ASN A 79 16.58 -8.15 8.89
CA ASN A 79 15.47 -8.10 9.85
C ASN A 79 15.91 -7.54 11.21
N ARG A 80 17.06 -7.94 11.72
CA ARG A 80 17.61 -7.37 12.98
C ARG A 80 17.87 -5.86 12.89
N LYS A 81 18.28 -5.35 11.73
CA LYS A 81 18.44 -3.90 11.52
C LYS A 81 17.09 -3.19 11.45
N MET A 82 16.10 -3.81 10.79
CA MET A 82 14.76 -3.24 10.61
C MET A 82 13.90 -3.27 11.89
N THR A 83 14.26 -4.08 12.88
CA THR A 83 13.58 -4.11 14.17
C THR A 83 14.07 -3.06 15.18
N ARG A 84 15.06 -2.25 14.82
CA ARG A 84 15.49 -1.14 15.67
C ARG A 84 14.40 -0.07 15.71
N ARG A 85 14.13 0.46 16.91
CA ARG A 85 13.19 1.57 17.06
C ARG A 85 13.71 2.81 16.35
N LEU A 86 12.79 3.47 15.66
CA LEU A 86 13.04 4.76 15.02
C LEU A 86 12.74 5.86 16.03
N ALA A 87 13.67 6.79 16.20
CA ALA A 87 13.47 8.00 17.01
C ALA A 87 12.66 9.08 16.25
N LEU A 88 12.55 8.93 14.92
CA LEU A 88 11.81 9.86 14.08
C LEU A 88 10.31 9.62 14.20
N PRO A 89 9.49 10.68 14.10
CA PRO A 89 8.04 10.55 14.00
C PRO A 89 7.67 9.83 12.69
N VAL A 90 6.73 8.91 12.80
CA VAL A 90 6.20 8.15 11.66
C VAL A 90 4.70 8.38 11.58
N VAL A 91 4.24 8.83 10.43
CA VAL A 91 2.81 8.98 10.12
C VAL A 91 2.43 7.96 9.07
N ALA A 92 1.46 7.13 9.38
CA ALA A 92 0.88 6.17 8.43
C ALA A 92 -0.47 6.69 7.93
N PHE A 93 -0.65 6.75 6.62
CA PHE A 93 -1.92 7.07 6.00
C PHE A 93 -2.59 5.78 5.53
N ARG A 94 -3.87 5.63 5.84
CA ARG A 94 -4.71 4.54 5.34
C ARG A 94 -6.03 5.06 4.84
N GLY A 95 -6.63 4.38 3.89
CA GLY A 95 -8.01 4.66 3.51
C GLY A 95 -8.99 4.15 4.58
N GLU A 96 -10.11 4.85 4.71
CA GLU A 96 -11.20 4.48 5.63
C GLU A 96 -11.72 3.06 5.34
N TYR A 97 -11.84 2.72 4.06
CA TYR A 97 -12.34 1.43 3.58
C TYR A 97 -11.23 0.53 3.00
N ASP A 98 -9.99 0.67 3.51
CA ASP A 98 -8.87 -0.15 3.06
C ASP A 98 -9.10 -1.64 3.40
N PRO A 99 -9.26 -2.52 2.37
CA PRO A 99 -9.51 -3.94 2.59
C PRO A 99 -8.25 -4.75 2.87
N VAL A 100 -7.06 -4.13 2.76
CA VAL A 100 -5.76 -4.82 2.83
C VAL A 100 -5.07 -4.56 4.15
N VAL A 101 -5.08 -3.31 4.62
CA VAL A 101 -4.36 -2.87 5.82
C VAL A 101 -5.35 -2.37 6.86
N SER A 102 -5.63 -3.21 7.84
CA SER A 102 -6.47 -2.82 8.99
C SER A 102 -5.69 -1.90 9.96
N GLU A 103 -6.43 -1.16 10.77
CA GLU A 103 -5.85 -0.32 11.80
C GLU A 103 -5.02 -1.12 12.81
N ASP A 104 -5.47 -2.32 13.17
CA ASP A 104 -4.74 -3.22 14.08
C ASP A 104 -3.36 -3.61 13.53
N VAL A 105 -3.26 -3.84 12.22
CA VAL A 105 -1.98 -4.13 11.56
C VAL A 105 -1.04 -2.93 11.68
N LEU A 106 -1.53 -1.73 11.44
CA LEU A 106 -0.75 -0.50 11.59
C LEU A 106 -0.40 -0.21 13.07
N ALA A 107 -1.33 -0.45 13.98
CA ALA A 107 -1.08 -0.30 15.42
C ALA A 107 0.09 -1.18 15.88
N GLY A 108 0.27 -2.34 15.27
CA GLY A 108 1.44 -3.20 15.50
C GLY A 108 2.79 -2.54 15.17
N CYS A 109 2.81 -1.47 14.35
CA CYS A 109 4.01 -0.72 14.02
C CYS A 109 4.50 0.20 15.16
N LYS A 110 3.65 0.51 16.15
CA LYS A 110 4.01 1.33 17.33
C LYS A 110 5.23 0.81 18.08
N ARG A 111 5.49 -0.50 18.03
CA ARG A 111 6.67 -1.12 18.66
C ARG A 111 8.00 -0.72 18.01
N TYR A 112 7.96 -0.23 16.77
CA TYR A 112 9.17 0.12 16.00
C TYR A 112 9.49 1.61 15.97
N THR A 113 8.65 2.45 16.58
CA THR A 113 8.88 3.89 16.64
C THR A 113 8.36 4.46 17.97
N GLU A 114 8.93 5.57 18.41
CA GLU A 114 8.49 6.26 19.63
C GLU A 114 7.24 7.11 19.37
N ASN A 115 7.17 7.72 18.19
CA ASN A 115 6.08 8.59 17.78
C ASN A 115 5.42 8.02 16.52
N PHE A 116 4.29 7.33 16.70
CA PHE A 116 3.52 6.73 15.61
C PHE A 116 2.10 7.29 15.59
N THR A 117 1.73 7.88 14.47
CA THR A 117 0.37 8.41 14.23
C THR A 117 -0.24 7.71 13.02
N ILE A 118 -1.52 7.34 13.14
CA ILE A 118 -2.31 6.83 12.01
C ILE A 118 -3.27 7.94 11.60
N MET A 119 -3.29 8.28 10.32
CA MET A 119 -4.25 9.20 9.71
C MET A 119 -5.12 8.45 8.73
N THR A 120 -6.44 8.51 8.94
CA THR A 120 -7.41 7.88 8.05
C THR A 120 -7.89 8.89 7.02
N VAL A 121 -7.74 8.53 5.74
CA VAL A 121 -8.22 9.35 4.61
C VAL A 121 -9.65 8.90 4.30
N PRO A 122 -10.63 9.82 4.32
CA PRO A 122 -12.04 9.46 4.13
C PRO A 122 -12.35 9.05 2.70
N GLN A 123 -13.38 8.22 2.53
CA GLN A 123 -13.95 7.84 1.25
C GLN A 123 -12.93 7.25 0.25
N CYS A 124 -12.00 6.44 0.72
CA CYS A 124 -11.05 5.74 -0.13
C CYS A 124 -10.65 4.38 0.44
N GLY A 125 -10.17 3.51 -0.43
CA GLY A 125 -9.65 2.19 -0.12
C GLY A 125 -8.13 2.19 0.07
N PHE A 126 -7.46 1.27 -0.64
CA PHE A 126 -6.02 1.02 -0.46
C PHE A 126 -5.11 2.10 -1.07
N TYR A 127 -5.62 2.90 -2.02
CA TYR A 127 -4.84 3.91 -2.75
C TYR A 127 -5.31 5.34 -2.44
N PRO A 128 -5.27 5.82 -1.19
CA PRO A 128 -5.85 7.10 -0.81
C PRO A 128 -5.29 8.29 -1.59
N GLN A 129 -4.04 8.24 -2.03
CA GLN A 129 -3.40 9.28 -2.84
C GLN A 129 -3.97 9.36 -4.27
N LEU A 130 -4.61 8.30 -4.76
CA LEU A 130 -5.26 8.24 -6.08
C LEU A 130 -6.76 8.46 -5.97
N GLU A 131 -7.39 7.83 -4.98
CA GLU A 131 -8.85 7.83 -4.82
C GLU A 131 -9.38 9.17 -4.26
N ASN A 132 -8.63 9.80 -3.33
CA ASN A 132 -8.99 11.09 -2.76
C ASN A 132 -7.74 11.97 -2.53
N PRO A 133 -7.11 12.48 -3.61
CA PRO A 133 -5.87 13.23 -3.54
C PRO A 133 -5.98 14.52 -2.73
N GLN A 134 -7.16 15.16 -2.73
CA GLN A 134 -7.39 16.40 -1.98
C GLN A 134 -7.34 16.16 -0.47
N ALA A 135 -8.09 15.16 0.03
CA ALA A 135 -8.09 14.81 1.45
C ALA A 135 -6.71 14.29 1.87
N PHE A 136 -6.09 13.45 1.04
CA PHE A 136 -4.74 12.93 1.29
C PHE A 136 -3.72 14.07 1.41
N SER A 137 -3.70 15.01 0.46
CA SER A 137 -2.77 16.14 0.46
C SER A 137 -2.98 17.06 1.67
N THR A 138 -4.24 17.30 2.05
CA THR A 138 -4.58 18.09 3.24
C THR A 138 -4.00 17.46 4.51
N LEU A 139 -4.24 16.16 4.71
CA LEU A 139 -3.73 15.43 5.87
C LEU A 139 -2.19 15.35 5.87
N LEU A 140 -1.59 15.19 4.67
CA LEU A 140 -0.13 15.20 4.53
C LEU A 140 0.47 16.54 4.96
N LEU A 141 -0.08 17.65 4.48
CA LEU A 141 0.38 19.00 4.87
C LEU A 141 0.19 19.26 6.36
N GLN A 142 -0.92 18.82 6.95
CA GLN A 142 -1.15 18.90 8.40
C GLN A 142 -0.10 18.11 9.17
N SER A 143 0.26 16.92 8.72
CA SER A 143 1.28 16.10 9.37
C SER A 143 2.67 16.75 9.33
N LEU A 144 3.00 17.45 8.26
CA LEU A 144 4.28 18.14 8.08
C LEU A 144 4.36 19.45 8.88
N SER A 145 3.24 20.13 9.08
CA SER A 145 3.19 21.39 9.85
C SER A 145 3.17 21.21 11.36
N GLY A 146 3.17 19.99 11.86
CA GLY A 146 3.18 19.68 13.29
C GLY A 146 1.89 20.02 14.03
N SER A 147 0.82 20.40 13.34
CA SER A 147 -0.49 20.62 13.94
C SER A 147 -1.20 19.29 14.17
N PRO A 148 -1.67 19.00 15.41
CA PRO A 148 -2.43 17.80 15.67
C PRO A 148 -3.74 17.83 14.86
N ALA A 149 -3.95 16.85 14.02
CA ALA A 149 -5.19 16.69 13.27
C ALA A 149 -6.36 16.55 14.25
N ARG A 150 -7.23 17.56 14.35
CA ARG A 150 -8.55 17.40 14.97
C ARG A 150 -9.41 16.62 13.99
N ILE A 151 -9.60 15.34 14.27
CA ILE A 151 -10.65 14.56 13.63
C ILE A 151 -11.96 15.07 14.23
N ASN A 152 -12.71 15.84 13.44
CA ASN A 152 -14.12 16.07 13.75
C ASN A 152 -14.83 14.74 13.41
N SER A 153 -15.03 13.92 14.43
CA SER A 153 -16.11 12.95 14.42
C SER A 153 -17.40 13.78 14.48
N SER A 154 -18.03 14.03 13.35
CA SER A 154 -19.42 14.45 13.33
C SER A 154 -20.25 13.22 13.73
N ASP A 155 -20.51 13.13 15.04
CA ASP A 155 -21.71 12.47 15.53
C ASP A 155 -22.90 13.26 14.97
N ASP A 156 -23.70 12.60 14.11
CA ASP A 156 -25.17 12.64 14.13
C ASP A 156 -25.70 11.59 13.13
#